data_7a0cca413581e7ad9bf5cfa34aa4fde1
#
_entry.id   7a0cca413581e7ad9bf5cfa34aa4fde1
#
_cell.length_a   1.000
_cell.length_b   1.000
_cell.length_c   1.000
_cell.angle_alpha   90.00
_cell.angle_beta   90.00
_cell.angle_gamma   90.00
#
_symmetry.space_group_name_H-M   'P 1'
#
loop_
_entity.id
_entity.type
_entity.pdbx_description
1 polymer ?
#
loop_
_entity_poly.entity_id
_entity_poly.type
_entity_poly.pdbx_seq_one_letter_code
_entity_poly.pdbx_strand_id
1 'polypeptide(L)'
;MHFAEKGKEPESMKKIVTWNVNGLRACLGKGFSAYFDETDADLFCLQETKMSEGQAEVSAPHHTAFWNSAEKKGYSGTAVLAKEVPLSVARGIGDDRFDCEGRVITLEYESFYLVTAYVPNSQRELARLSFRMEWEKKMGEYLVSLDGKKPVVYCGDLNVAHEEIDLKNPKTNHFSAGFSDEERESFSRLLSLGFADVYRELHPEGVEYTWWSYMYHAREKNVGWRIDYFVVSRRLLPLVSDCRIRADVMGSDHCPVELWIDL
;
A
#
# COMPACT_ATOMS: atom_id res chain seq x y z
N MET A 1 15.26 -27.67 28.77
CA MET A 1 15.38 -26.88 27.54
C MET A 1 14.33 -27.40 26.57
N HIS A 2 13.19 -26.72 26.46
CA HIS A 2 12.18 -27.02 25.46
C HIS A 2 12.46 -26.09 24.28
N PHE A 3 12.98 -26.65 23.18
CA PHE A 3 12.97 -25.96 21.90
C PHE A 3 11.51 -25.97 21.42
N ALA A 4 10.89 -24.79 21.38
CA ALA A 4 9.64 -24.62 20.69
C ALA A 4 9.91 -24.91 19.18
N GLU A 5 9.36 -25.98 18.67
CA GLU A 5 9.28 -26.22 17.23
C GLU A 5 8.53 -25.03 16.61
N LYS A 6 9.20 -24.29 15.72
CA LYS A 6 8.51 -23.37 14.81
C LYS A 6 7.58 -24.27 13.98
N GLY A 7 6.28 -24.22 14.26
CA GLY A 7 5.28 -24.86 13.42
C GLY A 7 5.47 -24.37 11.98
N LYS A 8 5.51 -25.30 11.01
CA LYS A 8 5.42 -24.96 9.58
C LYS A 8 4.13 -24.14 9.41
N GLU A 9 4.26 -22.92 8.91
CA GLU A 9 3.09 -22.17 8.46
C GLU A 9 2.36 -23.00 7.39
N PRO A 10 1.01 -23.03 7.38
CA PRO A 10 0.27 -23.76 6.35
C PRO A 10 0.66 -23.23 4.95
N GLU A 11 0.76 -24.11 3.97
CA GLU A 11 1.20 -23.78 2.59
C GLU A 11 0.32 -22.71 1.90
N SER A 12 -0.86 -22.44 2.42
CA SER A 12 -1.81 -21.43 1.94
C SER A 12 -1.59 -20.02 2.54
N MET A 13 -0.82 -19.88 3.64
CA MET A 13 -0.57 -18.61 4.28
C MET A 13 0.38 -17.75 3.42
N LYS A 14 -0.13 -16.63 2.91
CA LYS A 14 0.63 -15.64 2.15
C LYS A 14 1.06 -14.48 3.06
N LYS A 15 2.32 -14.08 2.94
CA LYS A 15 2.82 -12.83 3.49
C LYS A 15 2.90 -11.78 2.39
N ILE A 16 2.17 -10.67 2.56
CA ILE A 16 2.14 -9.56 1.61
C ILE A 16 2.69 -8.31 2.30
N VAL A 17 3.56 -7.58 1.64
CA VAL A 17 4.13 -6.32 2.13
C VAL A 17 3.76 -5.19 1.20
N THR A 18 3.43 -4.03 1.74
CA THR A 18 3.32 -2.77 1.00
C THR A 18 4.25 -1.73 1.59
N TRP A 19 4.97 -1.00 0.75
CA TRP A 19 5.91 0.04 1.17
C TRP A 19 6.06 1.16 0.13
N ASN A 20 5.68 2.38 0.50
CA ASN A 20 6.08 3.57 -0.26
C ASN A 20 7.56 3.83 0.04
N VAL A 21 8.42 3.66 -0.95
CA VAL A 21 9.88 3.76 -0.81
C VAL A 21 10.43 5.16 -1.09
N ASN A 22 9.57 6.10 -1.50
CA ASN A 22 9.94 7.49 -1.82
C ASN A 22 11.21 7.61 -2.68
N GLY A 23 11.29 6.75 -3.70
CA GLY A 23 12.43 6.59 -4.59
C GLY A 23 13.28 5.35 -4.27
N LEU A 24 13.03 4.27 -5.02
CA LEU A 24 13.65 2.96 -4.75
C LEU A 24 15.19 3.01 -4.73
N ARG A 25 15.82 3.74 -5.66
CA ARG A 25 17.29 3.88 -5.69
C ARG A 25 17.85 4.46 -4.39
N ALA A 26 17.18 5.42 -3.81
CA ALA A 26 17.60 6.00 -2.53
C ALA A 26 17.34 5.05 -1.35
N CYS A 27 16.24 4.31 -1.38
CA CYS A 27 15.86 3.34 -0.36
C CYS A 27 16.78 2.12 -0.34
N LEU A 28 17.25 1.65 -1.51
CA LEU A 28 18.24 0.57 -1.64
C LEU A 28 19.52 0.88 -0.84
N GLY A 29 19.99 2.13 -0.87
CA GLY A 29 21.13 2.56 -0.07
C GLY A 29 20.88 2.72 1.43
N LYS A 30 19.64 2.51 1.90
CA LYS A 30 19.22 2.77 3.29
C LYS A 30 18.57 1.57 3.99
N GLY A 31 18.87 0.34 3.54
CA GLY A 31 18.44 -0.88 4.21
C GLY A 31 17.27 -1.62 3.56
N PHE A 32 16.78 -1.19 2.39
CA PHE A 32 15.74 -1.90 1.65
C PHE A 32 16.03 -3.39 1.49
N SER A 33 17.22 -3.73 0.95
CA SER A 33 17.60 -5.12 0.67
C SER A 33 17.62 -6.00 1.92
N ALA A 34 18.12 -5.47 3.03
CA ALA A 34 18.16 -6.22 4.30
C ALA A 34 16.74 -6.55 4.79
N TYR A 35 15.82 -5.58 4.73
CA TYR A 35 14.43 -5.81 5.10
C TYR A 35 13.70 -6.73 4.12
N PHE A 36 13.95 -6.57 2.81
CA PHE A 36 13.37 -7.42 1.78
C PHE A 36 13.76 -8.90 1.99
N ASP A 37 15.05 -9.16 2.24
CA ASP A 37 15.56 -10.50 2.47
C ASP A 37 15.05 -11.09 3.80
N GLU A 38 15.02 -10.28 4.88
CA GLU A 38 14.54 -10.71 6.20
C GLU A 38 13.05 -11.07 6.19
N THR A 39 12.25 -10.24 5.51
CA THR A 39 10.80 -10.40 5.51
C THR A 39 10.33 -11.58 4.68
N ASP A 40 11.09 -11.96 3.65
CA ASP A 40 10.82 -13.09 2.72
C ASP A 40 9.33 -13.16 2.29
N ALA A 41 8.75 -12.02 1.96
CA ALA A 41 7.34 -11.92 1.60
C ALA A 41 7.03 -12.63 0.28
N ASP A 42 5.83 -13.21 0.14
CA ASP A 42 5.36 -13.80 -1.12
C ASP A 42 5.08 -12.74 -2.18
N LEU A 43 4.56 -11.59 -1.74
CA LEU A 43 4.24 -10.43 -2.56
C LEU A 43 4.75 -9.16 -1.89
N PHE A 44 5.59 -8.41 -2.60
CA PHE A 44 6.17 -7.17 -2.08
C PHE A 44 5.80 -6.01 -3.00
N CYS A 45 4.88 -5.15 -2.53
CA CYS A 45 4.31 -4.03 -3.28
C CYS A 45 5.04 -2.74 -2.96
N LEU A 46 5.47 -2.01 -3.99
CA LEU A 46 6.22 -0.77 -3.89
C LEU A 46 5.43 0.39 -4.50
N GLN A 47 5.42 1.52 -3.82
CA GLN A 47 4.88 2.77 -4.32
C GLN A 47 5.99 3.83 -4.35
N GLU A 48 5.83 4.82 -5.20
CA GLU A 48 6.83 5.87 -5.45
C GLU A 48 8.23 5.33 -5.78
N THR A 49 8.30 4.38 -6.70
CA THR A 49 9.59 3.85 -7.16
C THR A 49 10.47 4.93 -7.79
N LYS A 50 9.85 5.97 -8.41
CA LYS A 50 10.51 7.13 -9.07
C LYS A 50 11.58 6.72 -10.07
N MET A 51 11.39 5.57 -10.69
CA MET A 51 12.32 5.02 -11.69
C MET A 51 11.58 4.16 -12.70
N SER A 52 12.22 3.93 -13.84
CA SER A 52 11.80 2.94 -14.82
C SER A 52 12.49 1.61 -14.56
N GLU A 53 11.90 0.53 -15.06
CA GLU A 53 12.50 -0.81 -15.04
C GLU A 53 13.94 -0.78 -15.58
N GLY A 54 14.85 -1.50 -14.94
CA GLY A 54 16.26 -1.58 -15.30
C GLY A 54 17.14 -0.40 -14.84
N GLN A 55 16.61 0.61 -14.17
CA GLN A 55 17.41 1.73 -13.66
C GLN A 55 18.08 1.46 -12.30
N ALA A 56 17.71 0.39 -11.61
CA ALA A 56 18.38 -0.14 -10.44
C ALA A 56 18.22 -1.66 -10.42
N GLU A 57 19.21 -2.34 -9.87
CA GLU A 57 19.15 -3.78 -9.64
C GLU A 57 18.58 -4.03 -8.25
N VAL A 58 17.46 -4.76 -8.20
CA VAL A 58 16.90 -5.30 -6.97
C VAL A 58 17.23 -6.77 -6.96
N SER A 59 18.10 -7.19 -6.02
CA SER A 59 18.40 -8.61 -5.85
C SER A 59 17.17 -9.31 -5.26
N ALA A 60 16.44 -10.02 -6.11
CA ALA A 60 15.23 -10.74 -5.75
C ALA A 60 15.17 -12.09 -6.49
N PRO A 61 16.10 -13.03 -6.19
CA PRO A 61 16.33 -14.22 -7.01
C PRO A 61 15.12 -15.18 -7.09
N HIS A 62 14.18 -15.07 -6.15
CA HIS A 62 12.98 -15.90 -6.07
C HIS A 62 11.70 -15.16 -6.45
N HIS A 63 11.82 -13.92 -6.97
CA HIS A 63 10.67 -13.11 -7.31
C HIS A 63 10.73 -12.67 -8.77
N THR A 64 9.56 -12.61 -9.40
CA THR A 64 9.37 -11.92 -10.67
C THR A 64 8.91 -10.50 -10.39
N ALA A 65 9.52 -9.52 -11.04
CA ALA A 65 9.22 -8.11 -10.86
C ALA A 65 8.25 -7.60 -11.94
N PHE A 66 7.20 -6.93 -11.51
CA PHE A 66 6.21 -6.26 -12.37
C PHE A 66 6.26 -4.75 -12.11
N TRP A 67 6.51 -3.97 -13.15
CA TRP A 67 6.69 -2.52 -13.06
C TRP A 67 5.58 -1.77 -13.77
N ASN A 68 5.18 -0.64 -13.20
CA ASN A 68 4.37 0.37 -13.84
C ASN A 68 4.98 1.75 -13.56
N SER A 69 5.69 2.28 -14.53
CA SER A 69 6.41 3.55 -14.41
C SER A 69 5.57 4.68 -14.97
N ALA A 70 5.66 5.87 -14.35
CA ALA A 70 5.07 7.06 -14.92
C ALA A 70 5.78 7.47 -16.23
N GLU A 71 5.06 8.08 -17.15
CA GLU A 71 5.65 8.71 -18.35
C GLU A 71 6.64 9.81 -17.96
N LYS A 72 6.31 10.57 -16.92
CA LYS A 72 7.21 11.57 -16.36
C LYS A 72 8.34 10.91 -15.57
N LYS A 73 9.57 11.03 -16.05
CA LYS A 73 10.76 10.45 -15.40
C LYS A 73 10.95 10.94 -13.95
N GLY A 74 11.29 10.03 -13.06
CA GLY A 74 11.58 10.35 -11.65
C GLY A 74 10.34 10.72 -10.82
N TYR A 75 9.16 10.36 -11.27
CA TYR A 75 7.88 10.68 -10.64
C TYR A 75 7.05 9.41 -10.44
N SER A 76 6.29 9.33 -9.33
CA SER A 76 5.35 8.23 -9.06
C SER A 76 5.96 6.84 -9.31
N GLY A 77 5.23 5.93 -9.95
CA GLY A 77 5.65 4.59 -10.28
C GLY A 77 5.36 3.58 -9.17
N THR A 78 4.91 2.39 -9.58
CA THR A 78 4.65 1.25 -8.69
C THR A 78 5.39 0.02 -9.20
N ALA A 79 5.66 -0.93 -8.29
CA ALA A 79 6.20 -2.24 -8.65
C ALA A 79 5.65 -3.31 -7.71
N VAL A 80 5.62 -4.56 -8.18
CA VAL A 80 5.35 -5.74 -7.36
C VAL A 80 6.42 -6.76 -7.64
N LEU A 81 7.04 -7.28 -6.57
CA LEU A 81 7.92 -8.43 -6.59
C LEU A 81 7.12 -9.63 -6.08
N ALA A 82 6.96 -10.67 -6.90
CA ALA A 82 6.09 -11.81 -6.60
C ALA A 82 6.84 -13.13 -6.73
N LYS A 83 6.76 -14.01 -5.72
CA LYS A 83 7.31 -15.37 -5.79
C LYS A 83 6.52 -16.24 -6.76
N GLU A 84 5.20 -16.12 -6.74
CA GLU A 84 4.31 -16.85 -7.63
C GLU A 84 3.98 -16.00 -8.86
N VAL A 85 4.05 -16.61 -10.05
CA VAL A 85 3.70 -15.94 -11.31
C VAL A 85 2.17 -15.82 -11.39
N PRO A 86 1.63 -14.58 -11.56
CA PRO A 86 0.20 -14.39 -11.68
C PRO A 86 -0.36 -14.90 -13.03
N LEU A 87 -1.66 -15.18 -13.09
CA LEU A 87 -2.37 -15.55 -14.31
C LEU A 87 -2.40 -14.39 -15.32
N SER A 88 -2.55 -13.17 -14.82
CA SER A 88 -2.52 -11.96 -15.65
C SER A 88 -2.01 -10.76 -14.87
N VAL A 89 -1.55 -9.74 -15.59
CA VAL A 89 -1.04 -8.47 -15.06
C VAL A 89 -1.71 -7.33 -15.80
N ALA A 90 -2.38 -6.45 -15.05
CA ALA A 90 -2.89 -5.19 -15.59
C ALA A 90 -2.15 -3.99 -14.95
N ARG A 91 -1.97 -2.93 -15.75
CA ARG A 91 -1.37 -1.66 -15.34
C ARG A 91 -2.38 -0.55 -15.54
N GLY A 92 -2.59 0.24 -14.49
CA GLY A 92 -3.64 1.26 -14.49
C GLY A 92 -5.04 0.73 -14.18
N ILE A 93 -6.04 1.57 -14.41
CA ILE A 93 -7.47 1.30 -14.17
C ILE A 93 -8.31 1.38 -15.45
N GLY A 94 -7.66 1.54 -16.61
CA GLY A 94 -8.30 1.64 -17.91
C GLY A 94 -8.80 3.05 -18.26
N ASP A 95 -8.16 4.09 -17.72
CA ASP A 95 -8.43 5.49 -18.08
C ASP A 95 -7.08 6.21 -18.27
N ASP A 96 -6.74 6.54 -19.53
CA ASP A 96 -5.46 7.14 -19.92
C ASP A 96 -5.12 8.42 -19.14
N ARG A 97 -6.13 9.16 -18.67
CA ARG A 97 -5.92 10.39 -17.87
C ARG A 97 -5.23 10.08 -16.54
N PHE A 98 -5.42 8.88 -16.02
CA PHE A 98 -4.90 8.43 -14.74
C PHE A 98 -3.73 7.47 -14.87
N ASP A 99 -3.71 6.68 -15.94
CA ASP A 99 -2.78 5.56 -16.09
C ASP A 99 -1.37 6.01 -16.48
N CYS A 100 -1.22 7.23 -17.07
CA CYS A 100 0.07 7.82 -17.42
C CYS A 100 1.00 8.10 -16.23
N GLU A 101 0.49 8.09 -14.99
CA GLU A 101 1.28 8.31 -13.79
C GLU A 101 1.82 7.02 -13.13
N GLY A 102 1.56 5.84 -13.72
CA GLY A 102 2.13 4.56 -13.25
C GLY A 102 1.74 4.18 -11.82
N ARG A 103 0.47 4.41 -11.45
CA ARG A 103 -0.01 4.35 -10.06
C ARG A 103 -0.57 3.03 -9.60
N VAL A 104 -0.97 2.14 -10.53
CA VAL A 104 -1.72 0.91 -10.18
C VAL A 104 -1.14 -0.29 -10.92
N ILE A 105 -0.93 -1.38 -10.18
CA ILE A 105 -0.67 -2.72 -10.73
C ILE A 105 -1.70 -3.67 -10.15
N THR A 106 -2.31 -4.47 -11.01
CA THR A 106 -3.18 -5.57 -10.62
C THR A 106 -2.56 -6.89 -11.05
N LEU A 107 -2.38 -7.82 -10.13
CA LEU A 107 -1.99 -9.20 -10.38
C LEU A 107 -3.20 -10.10 -10.13
N GLU A 108 -3.52 -10.96 -11.09
CA GLU A 108 -4.59 -11.95 -10.95
C GLU A 108 -4.00 -13.30 -10.55
N TYR A 109 -4.54 -13.87 -9.50
CA TYR A 109 -4.27 -15.25 -9.05
C TYR A 109 -5.54 -16.11 -9.18
N GLU A 110 -5.43 -17.41 -8.94
CA GLU A 110 -6.59 -18.33 -9.04
C GLU A 110 -7.72 -17.93 -8.09
N SER A 111 -7.39 -17.57 -6.84
CA SER A 111 -8.36 -17.30 -5.77
C SER A 111 -8.63 -15.84 -5.49
N PHE A 112 -7.77 -14.90 -5.95
CA PHE A 112 -7.87 -13.47 -5.62
C PHE A 112 -7.20 -12.57 -6.65
N TYR A 113 -7.48 -11.27 -6.53
CA TYR A 113 -6.69 -10.20 -7.15
C TYR A 113 -5.85 -9.47 -6.10
N LEU A 114 -4.56 -9.27 -6.39
CA LEU A 114 -3.75 -8.27 -5.69
C LEU A 114 -3.77 -6.97 -6.48
N VAL A 115 -4.15 -5.87 -5.83
CA VAL A 115 -4.10 -4.53 -6.42
C VAL A 115 -3.23 -3.65 -5.53
N THR A 116 -2.14 -3.13 -6.06
CA THR A 116 -1.35 -2.10 -5.36
C THR A 116 -1.52 -0.75 -6.02
N ALA A 117 -1.65 0.28 -5.20
CA ALA A 117 -1.80 1.64 -5.69
C ALA A 117 -0.99 2.68 -4.92
N TYR A 118 -0.61 3.73 -5.65
CA TYR A 118 -0.15 5.00 -5.13
C TYR A 118 -1.20 6.07 -5.46
N VAL A 119 -2.11 6.33 -4.52
CA VAL A 119 -3.22 7.27 -4.71
C VAL A 119 -2.69 8.69 -4.91
N PRO A 120 -3.22 9.47 -5.88
CA PRO A 120 -2.79 10.85 -6.06
C PRO A 120 -2.92 11.68 -4.80
N ASN A 121 -1.87 12.39 -4.39
CA ASN A 121 -1.94 13.36 -3.31
C ASN A 121 -2.67 14.62 -3.78
N SER A 122 -3.56 15.18 -2.95
CA SER A 122 -4.31 16.40 -3.25
C SER A 122 -3.46 17.67 -3.29
N GLN A 123 -2.20 17.57 -2.86
CA GLN A 123 -1.21 18.65 -2.80
C GLN A 123 -1.59 19.79 -1.85
N ARG A 124 -0.65 20.72 -1.67
CA ARG A 124 -0.86 21.90 -0.84
C ARG A 124 -2.08 22.70 -1.32
N GLU A 125 -2.87 23.20 -0.37
CA GLU A 125 -4.09 23.96 -0.64
C GLU A 125 -5.13 23.17 -1.46
N LEU A 126 -5.03 21.82 -1.43
CA LEU A 126 -5.94 20.91 -2.14
C LEU A 126 -5.99 21.14 -3.66
N ALA A 127 -4.88 21.62 -4.25
CA ALA A 127 -4.79 22.01 -5.65
C ALA A 127 -5.13 20.88 -6.65
N ARG A 128 -5.00 19.62 -6.24
CA ARG A 128 -5.38 18.43 -7.05
C ARG A 128 -6.57 17.65 -6.49
N LEU A 129 -7.34 18.22 -5.56
CA LEU A 129 -8.43 17.49 -4.92
C LEU A 129 -9.45 16.96 -5.95
N SER A 130 -9.89 17.78 -6.89
CA SER A 130 -10.86 17.36 -7.92
C SER A 130 -10.34 16.17 -8.74
N PHE A 131 -9.07 16.22 -9.17
CA PHE A 131 -8.43 15.11 -9.89
C PHE A 131 -8.41 13.83 -9.04
N ARG A 132 -8.05 13.96 -7.77
CA ARG A 132 -8.03 12.85 -6.83
C ARG A 132 -9.42 12.24 -6.63
N MET A 133 -10.44 13.06 -6.44
CA MET A 133 -11.82 12.56 -6.25
C MET A 133 -12.35 11.81 -7.47
N GLU A 134 -12.03 12.28 -8.68
CA GLU A 134 -12.35 11.54 -9.91
C GLU A 134 -11.59 10.21 -9.99
N TRP A 135 -10.30 10.24 -9.67
CA TRP A 135 -9.45 9.04 -9.64
C TRP A 135 -9.98 8.00 -8.63
N GLU A 136 -10.29 8.40 -7.39
CA GLU A 136 -10.81 7.50 -6.36
C GLU A 136 -12.17 6.91 -6.72
N LYS A 137 -13.04 7.70 -7.35
CA LYS A 137 -14.31 7.20 -7.86
C LYS A 137 -14.08 6.08 -8.88
N LYS A 138 -13.17 6.29 -9.85
CA LYS A 138 -12.82 5.29 -10.87
C LYS A 138 -12.15 4.07 -10.27
N MET A 139 -11.27 4.27 -9.30
CA MET A 139 -10.64 3.18 -8.56
C MET A 139 -11.65 2.34 -7.81
N GLY A 140 -12.63 2.94 -7.14
CA GLY A 140 -13.73 2.23 -6.48
C GLY A 140 -14.56 1.40 -7.46
N GLU A 141 -14.93 1.96 -8.63
CA GLU A 141 -15.62 1.25 -9.70
C GLU A 141 -14.78 0.05 -10.19
N TYR A 142 -13.47 0.25 -10.36
CA TYR A 142 -12.52 -0.79 -10.78
C TYR A 142 -12.44 -1.93 -9.75
N LEU A 143 -12.23 -1.61 -8.46
CA LEU A 143 -12.15 -2.61 -7.38
C LEU A 143 -13.45 -3.43 -7.27
N VAL A 144 -14.62 -2.80 -7.36
CA VAL A 144 -15.91 -3.49 -7.34
C VAL A 144 -16.04 -4.43 -8.55
N SER A 145 -15.57 -4.02 -9.73
CA SER A 145 -15.61 -4.87 -10.94
C SER A 145 -14.74 -6.12 -10.80
N LEU A 146 -13.60 -6.02 -10.10
CA LEU A 146 -12.73 -7.16 -9.78
C LEU A 146 -13.38 -8.03 -8.71
N ASP A 147 -13.89 -7.42 -7.64
CA ASP A 147 -14.52 -8.12 -6.51
C ASP A 147 -15.74 -8.95 -6.94
N GLY A 148 -16.43 -8.52 -7.97
CA GLY A 148 -17.52 -9.30 -8.60
C GLY A 148 -17.06 -10.60 -9.27
N LYS A 149 -15.76 -10.77 -9.51
CA LYS A 149 -15.17 -11.98 -10.12
C LYS A 149 -14.45 -12.84 -9.08
N LYS A 150 -13.49 -12.24 -8.38
CA LYS A 150 -12.68 -12.85 -7.31
C LYS A 150 -12.46 -11.83 -6.21
N PRO A 151 -12.25 -12.24 -4.94
CA PRO A 151 -11.94 -11.31 -3.87
C PRO A 151 -10.66 -10.53 -4.15
N VAL A 152 -10.58 -9.34 -3.59
CA VAL A 152 -9.50 -8.37 -3.81
C VAL A 152 -8.73 -8.13 -2.52
N VAL A 153 -7.40 -8.17 -2.61
CA VAL A 153 -6.47 -7.57 -1.65
C VAL A 153 -5.96 -6.28 -2.28
N TYR A 154 -6.37 -5.14 -1.75
CA TYR A 154 -5.97 -3.81 -2.18
C TYR A 154 -5.02 -3.21 -1.17
N CYS A 155 -3.86 -2.72 -1.60
CA CYS A 155 -2.86 -2.16 -0.70
C CYS A 155 -2.11 -0.99 -1.34
N GLY A 156 -1.42 -0.25 -0.51
CA GLY A 156 -0.52 0.82 -0.96
C GLY A 156 -0.61 2.07 -0.12
N ASP A 157 0.01 3.13 -0.62
CA ASP A 157 -0.14 4.48 -0.09
C ASP A 157 -1.42 5.10 -0.62
N LEU A 158 -2.44 5.15 0.22
CA LEU A 158 -3.75 5.69 -0.13
C LEU A 158 -3.85 7.21 0.12
N ASN A 159 -2.78 7.82 0.63
CA ASN A 159 -2.67 9.27 0.83
C ASN A 159 -3.85 9.88 1.62
N VAL A 160 -4.43 9.14 2.56
CA VAL A 160 -5.51 9.59 3.44
C VAL A 160 -5.36 8.99 4.82
N ALA A 161 -5.46 9.80 5.88
CA ALA A 161 -5.76 9.36 7.21
C ALA A 161 -7.30 9.33 7.35
N HIS A 162 -7.89 8.14 7.58
CA HIS A 162 -9.34 7.99 7.55
C HIS A 162 -10.01 8.65 8.75
N GLU A 163 -9.57 8.28 9.95
CA GLU A 163 -10.16 8.74 11.20
C GLU A 163 -9.20 9.66 11.98
N GLU A 164 -9.70 10.38 12.98
CA GLU A 164 -8.86 11.24 13.84
C GLU A 164 -7.75 10.47 14.55
N ILE A 165 -7.96 9.19 14.84
CA ILE A 165 -6.97 8.30 15.46
C ILE A 165 -5.80 8.00 14.50
N ASP A 166 -5.99 8.17 13.19
CA ASP A 166 -5.01 7.83 12.16
C ASP A 166 -3.94 8.92 11.94
N LEU A 167 -3.99 10.03 12.69
CA LEU A 167 -2.94 11.05 12.66
C LEU A 167 -2.77 11.73 14.01
N LYS A 168 -1.55 12.22 14.27
CA LYS A 168 -1.18 12.79 15.59
C LYS A 168 -1.94 14.08 15.93
N ASN A 169 -2.18 14.96 14.98
CA ASN A 169 -2.74 16.29 15.23
C ASN A 169 -3.97 16.55 14.35
N PRO A 170 -5.10 15.85 14.55
CA PRO A 170 -6.27 15.95 13.64
C PRO A 170 -6.83 17.36 13.54
N LYS A 171 -6.97 18.09 14.66
CA LYS A 171 -7.55 19.42 14.68
C LYS A 171 -6.79 20.45 13.83
N THR A 172 -5.46 20.39 13.81
CA THR A 172 -4.62 21.33 13.06
C THR A 172 -4.43 20.93 11.61
N ASN A 173 -4.75 19.69 11.25
CA ASN A 173 -4.63 19.14 9.91
C ASN A 173 -5.97 18.99 9.18
N HIS A 174 -7.07 19.37 9.82
CA HIS A 174 -8.38 19.43 9.16
C HIS A 174 -8.26 20.33 7.91
N PHE A 175 -8.72 19.86 6.77
CA PHE A 175 -8.54 20.46 5.43
C PHE A 175 -7.11 20.44 4.85
N SER A 176 -6.17 19.71 5.46
CA SER A 176 -4.90 19.42 4.81
C SER A 176 -5.06 18.27 3.80
N ALA A 177 -4.19 18.24 2.77
CA ALA A 177 -4.10 17.09 1.87
C ALA A 177 -3.87 15.80 2.66
N GLY A 178 -4.69 14.78 2.39
CA GLY A 178 -4.72 13.52 3.13
C GLY A 178 -5.62 13.52 4.38
N PHE A 179 -6.26 14.65 4.72
CA PHE A 179 -7.23 14.72 5.83
C PHE A 179 -8.34 15.75 5.58
N SER A 180 -8.71 15.99 4.34
CA SER A 180 -9.92 16.74 4.00
C SER A 180 -11.16 15.88 4.17
N ASP A 181 -12.32 16.50 4.36
CA ASP A 181 -13.58 15.77 4.51
C ASP A 181 -13.90 14.94 3.28
N GLU A 182 -13.61 15.46 2.08
CA GLU A 182 -13.84 14.78 0.80
C GLU A 182 -12.98 13.51 0.67
N GLU A 183 -11.70 13.57 1.08
CA GLU A 183 -10.79 12.41 1.04
C GLU A 183 -11.23 11.32 2.02
N ARG A 184 -11.58 11.70 3.24
CA ARG A 184 -12.08 10.80 4.28
C ARG A 184 -13.41 10.16 3.91
N GLU A 185 -14.36 10.96 3.37
CA GLU A 185 -15.65 10.46 2.89
C GLU A 185 -15.48 9.49 1.71
N SER A 186 -14.53 9.77 0.80
CA SER A 186 -14.23 8.88 -0.31
C SER A 186 -13.71 7.53 0.18
N PHE A 187 -12.85 7.50 1.19
CA PHE A 187 -12.38 6.25 1.80
C PHE A 187 -13.51 5.52 2.54
N SER A 188 -14.36 6.22 3.29
CA SER A 188 -15.57 5.64 3.92
C SER A 188 -16.50 5.01 2.87
N ARG A 189 -16.65 5.67 1.73
CA ARG A 189 -17.44 5.15 0.60
C ARG A 189 -16.84 3.87 0.06
N LEU A 190 -15.50 3.80 -0.14
CA LEU A 190 -14.81 2.57 -0.55
C LEU A 190 -15.13 1.42 0.40
N LEU A 191 -15.02 1.64 1.71
CA LEU A 191 -15.34 0.60 2.70
C LEU A 191 -16.81 0.16 2.61
N SER A 192 -17.74 1.10 2.35
CA SER A 192 -19.17 0.79 2.20
C SER A 192 -19.50 -0.06 0.97
N LEU A 193 -18.61 -0.13 -0.02
CA LEU A 193 -18.75 -0.98 -1.21
C LEU A 193 -18.42 -2.47 -0.96
N GLY A 194 -18.21 -2.88 0.28
CA GLY A 194 -17.94 -4.27 0.66
C GLY A 194 -16.47 -4.56 0.97
N PHE A 195 -15.70 -3.52 1.25
CA PHE A 195 -14.28 -3.63 1.64
C PHE A 195 -14.07 -3.38 3.14
N ALA A 196 -12.90 -3.74 3.65
CA ALA A 196 -12.52 -3.56 5.06
C ALA A 196 -11.08 -3.07 5.17
N ASP A 197 -10.84 -2.08 6.03
CA ASP A 197 -9.49 -1.66 6.48
C ASP A 197 -8.99 -2.70 7.49
N VAL A 198 -8.07 -3.53 7.06
CA VAL A 198 -7.61 -4.69 7.84
C VAL A 198 -7.00 -4.27 9.16
N TYR A 199 -6.11 -3.27 9.16
CA TYR A 199 -5.47 -2.81 10.39
C TYR A 199 -6.51 -2.34 11.42
N ARG A 200 -7.48 -1.54 10.99
CA ARG A 200 -8.50 -0.99 11.89
C ARG A 200 -9.48 -2.04 12.39
N GLU A 201 -9.81 -3.04 11.57
CA GLU A 201 -10.65 -4.18 12.00
C GLU A 201 -9.95 -5.04 13.08
N LEU A 202 -8.62 -5.26 12.96
CA LEU A 202 -7.84 -6.03 13.94
C LEU A 202 -7.44 -5.20 15.17
N HIS A 203 -7.23 -3.90 15.00
CA HIS A 203 -6.73 -2.98 16.03
C HIS A 203 -7.63 -1.74 16.14
N PRO A 204 -8.88 -1.87 16.66
CA PRO A 204 -9.86 -0.76 16.70
C PRO A 204 -9.34 0.50 17.39
N GLU A 205 -8.55 0.33 18.45
CA GLU A 205 -7.96 1.41 19.28
C GLU A 205 -6.45 1.61 19.02
N GLY A 206 -5.90 0.94 18.01
CA GLY A 206 -4.47 1.02 17.69
C GLY A 206 -4.08 2.41 17.17
N VAL A 207 -3.04 3.00 17.79
CA VAL A 207 -2.48 4.31 17.42
C VAL A 207 -1.08 4.10 16.88
N GLU A 208 -1.00 3.72 15.61
CA GLU A 208 0.25 3.54 14.89
C GLU A 208 0.18 4.28 13.56
N TYR A 209 1.34 4.74 13.10
CA TYR A 209 1.46 5.54 11.89
C TYR A 209 2.38 4.85 10.89
N THR A 210 2.19 5.20 9.61
CA THR A 210 2.98 4.63 8.51
C THR A 210 3.86 5.67 7.83
N TRP A 211 3.60 6.95 8.03
CA TRP A 211 4.31 8.07 7.42
C TRP A 211 4.64 9.17 8.43
N TRP A 212 5.83 9.78 8.28
CA TRP A 212 6.29 10.92 9.06
C TRP A 212 7.04 11.91 8.15
N SER A 213 6.71 13.20 8.27
CA SER A 213 7.47 14.23 7.57
C SER A 213 8.96 14.16 7.94
N TYR A 214 9.84 14.42 6.96
CA TYR A 214 11.27 14.60 7.23
C TYR A 214 11.58 15.85 8.07
N MET A 215 10.63 16.78 8.18
CA MET A 215 10.83 18.03 8.93
C MET A 215 10.58 17.82 10.43
N TYR A 216 11.27 18.64 11.23
CA TYR A 216 11.04 18.78 12.67
C TYR A 216 11.22 17.51 13.50
N HIS A 217 11.98 16.53 13.01
CA HIS A 217 12.18 15.23 13.68
C HIS A 217 10.85 14.52 13.97
N ALA A 218 9.92 14.57 12.99
CA ALA A 218 8.56 14.08 13.18
C ALA A 218 8.50 12.60 13.55
N ARG A 219 9.36 11.74 12.93
CA ARG A 219 9.39 10.30 13.22
C ARG A 219 9.90 10.01 14.63
N GLU A 220 10.96 10.69 15.10
CA GLU A 220 11.49 10.56 16.47
C GLU A 220 10.45 10.97 17.52
N LYS A 221 9.62 11.98 17.21
CA LYS A 221 8.54 12.47 18.08
C LYS A 221 7.23 11.71 17.89
N ASN A 222 7.20 10.75 17.00
CA ASN A 222 6.00 10.03 16.56
C ASN A 222 4.83 10.97 16.17
N VAL A 223 5.14 12.04 15.43
CA VAL A 223 4.14 12.93 14.83
C VAL A 223 3.88 12.45 13.40
N GLY A 224 3.09 11.41 13.30
CA GLY A 224 2.87 10.66 12.06
C GLY A 224 1.41 10.57 11.64
N TRP A 225 1.21 9.91 10.50
CA TRP A 225 -0.06 9.63 9.87
C TRP A 225 -0.08 8.17 9.41
N ARG A 226 -1.22 7.50 9.54
CA ARG A 226 -1.46 6.19 8.92
C ARG A 226 -2.14 6.41 7.57
N ILE A 227 -1.38 6.28 6.51
CA ILE A 227 -1.83 6.52 5.12
C ILE A 227 -1.52 5.37 4.17
N ASP A 228 -0.81 4.35 4.65
CA ASP A 228 -0.57 3.09 3.94
C ASP A 228 -1.48 2.01 4.52
N TYR A 229 -2.14 1.26 3.64
CA TYR A 229 -3.22 0.35 4.02
C TYR A 229 -3.12 -1.01 3.37
N PHE A 230 -3.72 -2.00 4.04
CA PHE A 230 -4.35 -3.14 3.43
C PHE A 230 -5.87 -3.01 3.56
N VAL A 231 -6.54 -2.98 2.41
CA VAL A 231 -8.00 -2.97 2.30
C VAL A 231 -8.40 -4.24 1.55
N VAL A 232 -9.22 -5.09 2.15
CA VAL A 232 -9.58 -6.36 1.54
C VAL A 232 -11.08 -6.44 1.28
N SER A 233 -11.48 -7.24 0.28
CA SER A 233 -12.88 -7.67 0.18
C SER A 233 -13.33 -8.22 1.53
N ARG A 234 -14.43 -7.75 2.09
CA ARG A 234 -14.87 -8.09 3.46
C ARG A 234 -14.96 -9.61 3.69
N ARG A 235 -15.25 -10.40 2.64
CA ARG A 235 -15.26 -11.86 2.71
C ARG A 235 -13.88 -12.50 2.90
N LEU A 236 -12.78 -11.76 2.68
CA LEU A 236 -11.42 -12.21 3.00
C LEU A 236 -11.03 -11.96 4.46
N LEU A 237 -11.72 -11.06 5.16
CA LEU A 237 -11.34 -10.67 6.52
C LEU A 237 -11.21 -11.86 7.49
N PRO A 238 -12.08 -12.89 7.47
CA PRO A 238 -11.91 -14.08 8.30
C PRO A 238 -10.65 -14.92 8.00
N LEU A 239 -10.03 -14.73 6.84
CA LEU A 239 -8.80 -15.40 6.42
C LEU A 239 -7.54 -14.62 6.81
N VAL A 240 -7.69 -13.39 7.28
CA VAL A 240 -6.56 -12.59 7.76
C VAL A 240 -6.16 -13.05 9.15
N SER A 241 -4.89 -13.38 9.31
CA SER A 241 -4.32 -13.76 10.62
C SER A 241 -3.63 -12.61 11.32
N ASP A 242 -3.02 -11.68 10.60
CA ASP A 242 -2.32 -10.54 11.21
C ASP A 242 -2.12 -9.39 10.20
N CYS A 243 -1.97 -8.16 10.74
CA CYS A 243 -1.59 -6.97 9.98
C CYS A 243 -0.71 -6.08 10.86
N ARG A 244 0.54 -5.81 10.44
CA ARG A 244 1.52 -5.09 11.25
C ARG A 244 2.07 -3.88 10.52
N ILE A 245 2.21 -2.79 11.25
CA ILE A 245 2.94 -1.59 10.84
C ILE A 245 4.37 -1.69 11.37
N ARG A 246 5.36 -1.67 10.45
CA ARG A 246 6.78 -1.85 10.79
C ARG A 246 7.47 -0.51 10.95
N ALA A 247 7.05 0.26 11.96
CA ALA A 247 7.61 1.57 12.27
C ALA A 247 9.12 1.55 12.61
N ASP A 248 9.66 0.37 12.95
CA ASP A 248 11.08 0.11 13.17
C ASP A 248 11.92 0.10 11.89
N VAL A 249 11.32 -0.15 10.72
CA VAL A 249 12.02 -0.24 9.44
C VAL A 249 12.27 1.17 8.88
N MET A 250 13.54 1.45 8.63
CA MET A 250 14.01 2.74 8.11
C MET A 250 14.31 2.64 6.61
N GLY A 251 14.49 3.79 5.94
CA GLY A 251 14.84 3.85 4.51
C GLY A 251 14.01 4.83 3.70
N SER A 252 12.76 5.04 4.13
CA SER A 252 11.80 5.99 3.55
C SER A 252 11.19 6.84 4.66
N ASP A 253 10.44 7.88 4.32
CA ASP A 253 9.55 8.61 5.22
C ASP A 253 8.27 7.82 5.55
N HIS A 254 7.99 6.76 4.80
CA HIS A 254 7.03 5.73 5.16
C HIS A 254 7.73 4.51 5.78
N CYS A 255 6.98 3.70 6.50
CA CYS A 255 7.39 2.36 6.90
C CYS A 255 6.54 1.30 6.19
N PRO A 256 7.03 0.04 6.11
CA PRO A 256 6.25 -1.05 5.54
C PRO A 256 5.02 -1.38 6.39
N VAL A 257 3.98 -1.87 5.71
CA VAL A 257 2.87 -2.59 6.34
C VAL A 257 2.88 -4.03 5.83
N GLU A 258 2.73 -4.98 6.73
CA GLU A 258 2.75 -6.42 6.48
C GLU A 258 1.37 -7.01 6.72
N LEU A 259 0.93 -7.94 5.86
CA LEU A 259 -0.31 -8.69 5.96
C LEU A 259 -0.02 -10.18 5.91
N TRP A 260 -0.62 -10.97 6.80
CA TRP A 260 -0.68 -12.42 6.72
C TRP A 260 -2.11 -12.86 6.47
N ILE A 261 -2.31 -13.60 5.40
CA ILE A 261 -3.63 -14.01 4.93
C ILE A 261 -3.60 -15.40 4.29
N ASP A 262 -4.61 -16.21 4.55
CA ASP A 262 -4.78 -17.56 4.01
C ASP A 262 -5.53 -17.49 2.67
N LEU A 263 -4.81 -17.68 1.52
CA LEU A 263 -5.32 -17.46 0.15
C LEU A 263 -5.11 -18.67 -0.76
#